data_32c8f9d3e0e8f0a1ee26520e7dd081aa
#
_entry.id   32c8f9d3e0e8f0a1ee26520e7dd081aa
#
_cell.length_a   1.000
_cell.length_b   1.000
_cell.length_c   1.000
_cell.angle_alpha   90.00
_cell.angle_beta   90.00
_cell.angle_gamma   90.00
#
_symmetry.space_group_name_H-M   'P 1'
#
loop_
_entity.id
_entity.type
_entity.pdbx_description
1 polymer ?
#
loop_
_entity_poly.entity_id
_entity_poly.type
_entity_poly.pdbx_seq_one_letter_code
_entity_poly.pdbx_strand_id
1 'polypeptide(L)'
;MHWRIPRCVLSIVVGAVALFPAVSAAKRGNELFLSNPLTLRWQYTSDQTSNFTPATDTTTVYVPLADGTLVALDAGDGRLRWKAEAGGDFSAAPAVDERAVYVATQYAGADKNTMRGTLRALSKDTGITLWMRTLSAPLRGSLAVDGAGVFAGAASGNSYAFDKLTGRTLWVNQYADEFDGQPTVAGGRVYFGTVGGWLLALDQSNGNLMWRYRTRGAIRGPIAVANDSVFFGSADGFVYACRELSGKHVWKHRTGAAVEAVVALNGGVLASSLDNYAYFLSRKKGAMLWRQLLPGRIPARPVTASDGALFMPLSTDSAIVLSLKNGKPLNTLQLGEENNSSAAPIVTSDRVVLTTAHAVMAFAASR
;
A
#
# COMPACT_ATOMS: atom_id res chain seq x y z
N MET A 1 -53.27 50.93 38.27
CA MET A 1 -51.98 50.36 38.70
C MET A 1 -52.10 48.85 38.79
N HIS A 2 -51.84 48.12 37.73
CA HIS A 2 -51.82 46.64 37.72
C HIS A 2 -50.53 46.18 37.08
N TRP A 3 -49.66 45.62 37.88
CA TRP A 3 -48.43 44.96 37.47
C TRP A 3 -48.74 43.57 36.93
N ARG A 4 -48.40 43.32 35.69
CA ARG A 4 -48.39 41.96 35.10
C ARG A 4 -46.98 41.40 35.15
N ILE A 5 -46.84 40.27 35.81
CA ILE A 5 -45.64 39.42 35.84
C ILE A 5 -45.59 38.58 34.56
N PRO A 6 -44.48 38.53 33.80
CA PRO A 6 -44.37 37.61 32.66
C PRO A 6 -44.08 36.17 33.12
N ARG A 7 -44.87 35.27 32.59
CA ARG A 7 -44.69 33.82 32.76
C ARG A 7 -43.42 33.36 32.03
N CYS A 8 -42.43 32.81 32.76
CA CYS A 8 -41.35 32.02 32.21
C CYS A 8 -41.93 30.74 31.62
N VAL A 9 -41.70 30.54 30.30
CA VAL A 9 -41.95 29.29 29.62
C VAL A 9 -40.71 28.42 29.83
N LEU A 10 -40.87 27.36 30.61
CA LEU A 10 -39.85 26.33 30.81
C LEU A 10 -39.85 25.39 29.59
N SER A 11 -38.89 25.54 28.66
CA SER A 11 -38.69 24.61 27.55
C SER A 11 -38.01 23.35 28.06
N ILE A 12 -38.78 22.26 28.14
CA ILE A 12 -38.26 20.93 28.39
C ILE A 12 -37.57 20.46 27.12
N VAL A 13 -36.23 20.42 27.14
CA VAL A 13 -35.44 19.73 26.10
C VAL A 13 -35.54 18.24 26.36
N VAL A 14 -36.38 17.57 25.60
CA VAL A 14 -36.41 16.10 25.53
C VAL A 14 -35.16 15.67 24.76
N GLY A 15 -34.15 15.21 25.50
CA GLY A 15 -32.96 14.57 24.90
C GLY A 15 -33.37 13.28 24.23
N ALA A 16 -33.33 13.23 22.89
CA ALA A 16 -33.42 11.99 22.14
C ALA A 16 -32.19 11.14 22.44
N VAL A 17 -32.35 10.11 23.24
CA VAL A 17 -31.37 9.02 23.37
C VAL A 17 -31.35 8.28 22.03
N ALA A 18 -30.34 8.54 21.22
CA ALA A 18 -30.09 7.74 20.04
C ALA A 18 -29.69 6.33 20.49
N LEU A 19 -30.65 5.41 20.39
CA LEU A 19 -30.40 3.98 20.45
C LEU A 19 -29.52 3.64 19.22
N PHE A 20 -28.22 3.52 19.43
CA PHE A 20 -27.36 2.84 18.45
C PHE A 20 -27.87 1.40 18.31
N PRO A 21 -28.17 0.93 17.08
CA PRO A 21 -28.50 -0.46 16.90
C PRO A 21 -27.28 -1.28 17.36
N ALA A 22 -27.54 -2.27 18.22
CA ALA A 22 -26.55 -3.24 18.60
C ALA A 22 -25.91 -3.79 17.33
N VAL A 23 -24.61 -3.55 17.15
CA VAL A 23 -23.83 -4.18 16.09
C VAL A 23 -24.01 -5.68 16.30
N SER A 24 -24.81 -6.28 15.43
CA SER A 24 -24.95 -7.73 15.29
C SER A 24 -23.53 -8.28 15.31
N ALA A 25 -23.28 -9.27 16.18
CA ALA A 25 -22.02 -10.01 16.22
C ALA A 25 -21.80 -10.63 14.84
N ALA A 26 -21.13 -9.90 13.95
CA ALA A 26 -20.61 -10.44 12.73
C ALA A 26 -19.83 -11.68 13.14
N LYS A 27 -20.11 -12.83 12.53
CA LYS A 27 -19.31 -14.06 12.64
C LYS A 27 -17.86 -13.62 12.68
N ARG A 28 -17.15 -13.97 13.77
CA ARG A 28 -15.68 -13.82 13.84
C ARG A 28 -15.14 -14.59 12.66
N GLY A 29 -14.87 -13.89 11.55
CA GLY A 29 -14.02 -14.42 10.50
C GLY A 29 -12.74 -14.87 11.17
N ASN A 30 -12.14 -15.97 10.75
CA ASN A 30 -10.89 -16.47 11.31
C ASN A 30 -9.87 -15.33 11.20
N GLU A 31 -9.55 -14.70 12.34
CA GLU A 31 -8.51 -13.68 12.39
C GLU A 31 -7.18 -14.35 12.05
N LEU A 32 -6.43 -13.78 11.13
CA LEU A 32 -5.13 -14.30 10.73
C LEU A 32 -4.12 -14.04 11.86
N PHE A 33 -3.59 -15.12 12.44
CA PHE A 33 -2.47 -15.08 13.38
C PHE A 33 -1.22 -15.59 12.67
N LEU A 34 -0.21 -14.74 12.56
CA LEU A 34 1.04 -15.07 11.88
C LEU A 34 1.95 -15.96 12.76
N SER A 35 1.70 -16.01 14.06
CA SER A 35 2.42 -16.92 15.00
C SER A 35 1.97 -18.37 14.89
N ASN A 36 0.78 -18.64 14.37
CA ASN A 36 0.32 -19.99 14.14
C ASN A 36 1.13 -20.64 13.02
N PRO A 37 1.35 -21.97 13.04
CA PRO A 37 1.91 -22.67 11.90
C PRO A 37 1.07 -22.39 10.64
N LEU A 38 1.69 -21.75 9.65
CA LEU A 38 1.08 -21.47 8.37
C LEU A 38 1.51 -22.54 7.37
N THR A 39 0.53 -23.15 6.69
CA THR A 39 0.77 -24.18 5.67
C THR A 39 0.37 -23.69 4.30
N LEU A 40 1.09 -24.11 3.27
CA LEU A 40 0.75 -23.84 1.87
C LEU A 40 -0.65 -24.41 1.59
N ARG A 41 -1.54 -23.56 1.05
CA ARG A 41 -2.90 -23.92 0.67
C ARG A 41 -3.06 -24.09 -0.81
N TRP A 42 -2.45 -23.20 -1.57
CA TRP A 42 -2.41 -23.26 -3.02
C TRP A 42 -1.17 -22.54 -3.56
N GLN A 43 -0.81 -22.91 -4.78
CA GLN A 43 0.27 -22.31 -5.54
C GLN A 43 -0.16 -22.17 -7.00
N TYR A 44 0.08 -20.99 -7.55
CA TYR A 44 -0.01 -20.69 -8.97
C TYR A 44 1.41 -20.55 -9.52
N THR A 45 1.87 -21.52 -10.32
CA THR A 45 3.22 -21.51 -10.90
C THR A 45 3.24 -20.69 -12.19
N SER A 46 4.22 -19.81 -12.31
CA SER A 46 4.45 -18.99 -13.49
C SER A 46 5.89 -18.49 -13.50
N ASP A 47 6.60 -18.69 -14.59
CA ASP A 47 7.93 -18.10 -14.83
C ASP A 47 7.85 -16.63 -15.26
N GLN A 48 6.64 -16.07 -15.33
CA GLN A 48 6.36 -14.69 -15.71
C GLN A 48 5.91 -13.82 -14.52
N THR A 49 6.23 -14.21 -13.28
CA THR A 49 5.92 -13.35 -12.13
C THR A 49 6.68 -12.03 -12.24
N SER A 50 6.07 -10.96 -11.78
CA SER A 50 6.69 -9.63 -11.75
C SER A 50 7.05 -9.20 -10.33
N ASN A 51 7.86 -8.17 -10.23
CA ASN A 51 8.20 -7.55 -8.94
C ASN A 51 7.11 -6.60 -8.41
N PHE A 52 5.98 -6.47 -9.10
CA PHE A 52 4.88 -5.64 -8.63
C PHE A 52 4.02 -6.39 -7.62
N THR A 53 3.69 -5.73 -6.54
CA THR A 53 2.78 -6.25 -5.52
C THR A 53 1.40 -6.49 -6.12
N PRO A 54 0.82 -7.69 -5.98
CA PRO A 54 -0.55 -7.96 -6.43
C PRO A 54 -1.58 -7.10 -5.69
N ALA A 55 -2.71 -6.80 -6.35
CA ALA A 55 -3.88 -6.25 -5.67
C ALA A 55 -4.82 -7.37 -5.21
N THR A 56 -5.66 -7.10 -4.21
CA THR A 56 -6.69 -8.05 -3.75
C THR A 56 -7.94 -7.34 -3.26
N ASP A 57 -9.09 -7.95 -3.52
CA ASP A 57 -10.41 -7.53 -3.01
C ASP A 57 -10.97 -8.49 -1.95
N THR A 58 -10.12 -9.26 -1.28
CA THR A 58 -10.44 -10.32 -0.31
C THR A 58 -10.84 -11.67 -0.91
N THR A 59 -11.48 -11.71 -2.07
CA THR A 59 -11.92 -12.94 -2.76
C THR A 59 -11.08 -13.32 -3.96
N THR A 60 -10.36 -12.35 -4.52
CA THR A 60 -9.56 -12.48 -5.73
C THR A 60 -8.20 -11.81 -5.54
N VAL A 61 -7.17 -12.45 -6.05
CA VAL A 61 -5.81 -11.92 -6.13
C VAL A 61 -5.52 -11.57 -7.59
N TYR A 62 -5.21 -10.30 -7.86
CA TYR A 62 -4.90 -9.78 -9.19
C TYR A 62 -3.40 -9.64 -9.35
N VAL A 63 -2.80 -10.52 -10.11
CA VAL A 63 -1.34 -10.67 -10.24
C VAL A 63 -0.87 -10.13 -11.60
N PRO A 64 -0.07 -9.06 -11.63
CA PRO A 64 0.57 -8.61 -12.86
C PRO A 64 1.73 -9.55 -13.19
N LEU A 65 1.78 -10.05 -14.43
CA LEU A 65 2.86 -10.89 -14.95
C LEU A 65 3.82 -10.08 -15.82
N ALA A 66 5.06 -10.54 -15.97
CA ALA A 66 6.10 -9.84 -16.70
C ALA A 66 5.83 -9.77 -18.21
N ASP A 67 4.98 -10.64 -18.75
CA ASP A 67 4.54 -10.64 -20.15
C ASP A 67 3.41 -9.62 -20.46
N GLY A 68 3.05 -8.77 -19.50
CA GLY A 68 1.97 -7.81 -19.65
C GLY A 68 0.57 -8.39 -19.45
N THR A 69 0.46 -9.61 -18.94
CA THR A 69 -0.81 -10.25 -18.60
C THR A 69 -1.18 -10.00 -17.15
N LEU A 70 -2.42 -9.61 -16.90
CA LEU A 70 -3.01 -9.62 -15.55
C LEU A 70 -3.81 -10.92 -15.38
N VAL A 71 -3.51 -11.67 -14.33
CA VAL A 71 -4.29 -12.85 -13.95
C VAL A 71 -5.08 -12.58 -12.69
N ALA A 72 -6.35 -13.03 -12.65
CA ALA A 72 -7.19 -13.01 -11.47
C ALA A 72 -7.33 -14.44 -10.93
N LEU A 73 -6.84 -14.65 -9.72
CA LEU A 73 -6.86 -15.94 -9.04
C LEU A 73 -7.89 -15.92 -7.92
N ASP A 74 -8.61 -17.01 -7.73
CA ASP A 74 -9.44 -17.19 -6.56
C ASP A 74 -8.58 -17.19 -5.30
N ALA A 75 -8.86 -16.31 -4.34
CA ALA A 75 -8.07 -16.22 -3.11
C ALA A 75 -8.19 -17.47 -2.23
N GLY A 76 -9.28 -18.24 -2.38
CA GLY A 76 -9.55 -19.46 -1.60
C GLY A 76 -8.77 -20.68 -2.05
N ASP A 77 -8.62 -20.90 -3.37
CA ASP A 77 -8.02 -22.13 -3.91
C ASP A 77 -6.99 -21.92 -5.03
N GLY A 78 -6.72 -20.66 -5.41
CA GLY A 78 -5.72 -20.29 -6.41
C GLY A 78 -6.13 -20.55 -7.85
N ARG A 79 -7.39 -20.97 -8.12
CA ARG A 79 -7.86 -21.22 -9.48
C ARG A 79 -7.92 -19.94 -10.28
N LEU A 80 -7.53 -20.04 -11.55
CA LEU A 80 -7.66 -18.94 -12.49
C LEU A 80 -9.15 -18.62 -12.74
N ARG A 81 -9.55 -17.41 -12.44
CA ARG A 81 -10.90 -16.87 -12.75
C ARG A 81 -10.93 -16.30 -14.16
N TRP A 82 -9.97 -15.44 -14.46
CA TRP A 82 -9.78 -14.84 -15.78
C TRP A 82 -8.35 -14.34 -15.96
N LYS A 83 -7.98 -14.08 -17.21
CA LYS A 83 -6.74 -13.39 -17.60
C LYS A 83 -7.04 -12.31 -18.63
N ALA A 84 -6.28 -11.21 -18.59
CA ALA A 84 -6.43 -10.10 -19.51
C ALA A 84 -5.06 -9.55 -19.92
N GLU A 85 -4.87 -9.27 -21.20
CA GLU A 85 -3.71 -8.55 -21.69
C GLU A 85 -3.83 -7.07 -21.37
N ALA A 86 -2.84 -6.50 -20.67
CA ALA A 86 -2.84 -5.11 -20.28
C ALA A 86 -2.31 -4.18 -21.40
N GLY A 87 -1.83 -4.73 -22.51
CA GLY A 87 -1.41 -3.98 -23.70
C GLY A 87 -0.08 -3.23 -23.52
N GLY A 88 0.88 -3.85 -22.89
CA GLY A 88 2.24 -3.37 -22.64
C GLY A 88 2.76 -3.89 -21.31
N ASP A 89 4.03 -3.64 -21.00
CA ASP A 89 4.65 -4.03 -19.75
C ASP A 89 4.05 -3.25 -18.58
N PHE A 90 3.80 -3.90 -17.46
CA PHE A 90 3.38 -3.19 -16.25
C PHE A 90 4.43 -2.16 -15.84
N SER A 91 3.98 -0.99 -15.43
CA SER A 91 4.84 0.12 -15.00
C SER A 91 4.57 0.59 -13.58
N ALA A 92 3.47 0.12 -12.98
CA ALA A 92 3.12 0.35 -11.59
C ALA A 92 2.32 -0.83 -11.03
N ALA A 93 2.39 -1.05 -9.70
CA ALA A 93 1.56 -2.04 -9.04
C ALA A 93 0.06 -1.67 -9.17
N PRO A 94 -0.82 -2.67 -9.42
CA PRO A 94 -2.24 -2.45 -9.61
C PRO A 94 -2.94 -2.01 -8.31
N ALA A 95 -4.10 -1.39 -8.46
CA ALA A 95 -5.04 -1.12 -7.38
C ALA A 95 -6.41 -1.70 -7.72
N VAL A 96 -7.22 -2.00 -6.71
CA VAL A 96 -8.57 -2.55 -6.90
C VAL A 96 -9.57 -1.87 -5.97
N ASP A 97 -10.78 -1.67 -6.45
CA ASP A 97 -11.93 -1.28 -5.64
C ASP A 97 -13.10 -2.27 -5.81
N GLU A 98 -14.29 -1.89 -5.39
CA GLU A 98 -15.47 -2.73 -5.48
C GLU A 98 -15.91 -3.07 -6.91
N ARG A 99 -15.46 -2.32 -7.93
CA ARG A 99 -15.90 -2.42 -9.31
C ARG A 99 -14.78 -2.84 -10.28
N ALA A 100 -13.58 -2.32 -10.10
CA ALA A 100 -12.54 -2.40 -11.12
C ALA A 100 -11.16 -2.67 -10.54
N VAL A 101 -10.31 -3.28 -11.37
CA VAL A 101 -8.87 -3.34 -11.19
C VAL A 101 -8.26 -2.28 -12.10
N TYR A 102 -7.44 -1.41 -11.52
CA TYR A 102 -6.72 -0.36 -12.22
C TYR A 102 -5.30 -0.81 -12.47
N VAL A 103 -4.86 -0.72 -13.72
CA VAL A 103 -3.54 -1.16 -14.17
C VAL A 103 -2.86 -0.09 -14.99
N ALA A 104 -1.55 0.06 -14.76
CA ALA A 104 -0.72 0.96 -15.53
C ALA A 104 0.32 0.17 -16.31
N THR A 105 0.46 0.49 -17.60
CA THR A 105 1.45 -0.15 -18.47
C THR A 105 2.28 0.90 -19.20
N GLN A 106 3.40 0.46 -19.76
CA GLN A 106 4.30 1.23 -20.60
C GLN A 106 4.53 0.54 -21.94
N TYR A 107 4.82 1.34 -22.95
CA TYR A 107 5.20 0.87 -24.29
C TYR A 107 6.08 1.90 -24.99
N ALA A 108 6.88 1.45 -25.97
CA ALA A 108 7.71 2.34 -26.76
C ALA A 108 6.84 3.29 -27.61
N GLY A 109 7.13 4.58 -27.55
CA GLY A 109 6.51 5.58 -28.42
C GLY A 109 6.94 5.46 -29.88
N ALA A 110 6.39 6.31 -30.74
CA ALA A 110 6.67 6.28 -32.18
C ALA A 110 8.17 6.48 -32.51
N ASP A 111 8.88 7.27 -31.73
CA ASP A 111 10.31 7.53 -31.86
C ASP A 111 11.22 6.50 -31.18
N LYS A 112 10.65 5.44 -30.59
CA LYS A 112 11.33 4.36 -29.85
C LYS A 112 12.23 4.81 -28.67
N ASN A 113 12.52 6.10 -28.56
CA ASN A 113 13.33 6.68 -27.49
C ASN A 113 12.47 7.23 -26.34
N THR A 114 11.18 7.41 -26.59
CA THR A 114 10.22 7.85 -25.56
C THR A 114 9.34 6.68 -25.13
N MET A 115 9.20 6.53 -23.82
CA MET A 115 8.24 5.60 -23.24
C MET A 115 6.93 6.32 -22.97
N ARG A 116 5.84 5.75 -23.44
CA ARG A 116 4.48 6.19 -23.18
C ARG A 116 3.83 5.28 -22.16
N GLY A 117 2.78 5.77 -21.51
CA GLY A 117 2.02 5.00 -20.56
C GLY A 117 0.55 4.82 -20.95
N THR A 118 -0.08 3.82 -20.35
CA THR A 118 -1.55 3.73 -20.29
C THR A 118 -1.99 3.52 -18.86
N LEU A 119 -3.19 4.00 -18.55
CA LEU A 119 -3.96 3.64 -17.37
C LEU A 119 -5.26 3.01 -17.84
N ARG A 120 -5.59 1.83 -17.35
CA ARG A 120 -6.83 1.12 -17.67
C ARG A 120 -7.59 0.76 -16.39
N ALA A 121 -8.91 0.79 -16.46
CA ALA A 121 -9.77 0.10 -15.53
C ALA A 121 -10.32 -1.15 -16.21
N LEU A 122 -10.13 -2.29 -15.57
CA LEU A 122 -10.68 -3.59 -16.00
C LEU A 122 -11.79 -3.98 -15.05
N SER A 123 -12.89 -4.55 -15.57
CA SER A 123 -13.91 -5.17 -14.72
C SER A 123 -13.24 -6.22 -13.84
N LYS A 124 -13.40 -6.14 -12.53
CA LYS A 124 -12.82 -7.12 -11.61
C LYS A 124 -13.39 -8.53 -11.77
N ASP A 125 -14.60 -8.65 -12.32
CA ASP A 125 -15.27 -9.93 -12.47
C ASP A 125 -14.90 -10.64 -13.77
N THR A 126 -14.55 -9.90 -14.83
CA THR A 126 -14.36 -10.44 -16.18
C THR A 126 -13.01 -10.09 -16.84
N GLY A 127 -12.26 -9.13 -16.30
CA GLY A 127 -11.04 -8.62 -16.93
C GLY A 127 -11.27 -7.74 -18.16
N ILE A 128 -12.53 -7.48 -18.56
CA ILE A 128 -12.85 -6.64 -19.73
C ILE A 128 -12.52 -5.18 -19.40
N THR A 129 -11.88 -4.47 -20.36
CA THR A 129 -11.56 -3.05 -20.21
C THR A 129 -12.84 -2.21 -20.16
N LEU A 130 -13.00 -1.46 -19.06
CA LEU A 130 -14.10 -0.51 -18.86
C LEU A 130 -13.77 0.85 -19.47
N TRP A 131 -12.54 1.31 -19.30
CA TRP A 131 -11.99 2.51 -19.91
C TRP A 131 -10.45 2.46 -19.96
N MET A 132 -9.88 3.28 -20.82
CA MET A 132 -8.43 3.42 -20.99
C MET A 132 -8.05 4.88 -21.21
N ARG A 133 -6.87 5.27 -20.70
CA ARG A 133 -6.22 6.56 -20.95
C ARG A 133 -4.78 6.35 -21.39
N THR A 134 -4.40 7.01 -22.48
CA THR A 134 -3.02 7.10 -22.92
C THR A 134 -2.37 8.32 -22.26
N LEU A 135 -1.14 8.13 -21.80
CA LEU A 135 -0.34 9.14 -21.10
C LEU A 135 0.95 9.39 -21.85
N SER A 136 1.46 10.63 -21.75
CA SER A 136 2.73 11.02 -22.37
C SER A 136 3.96 10.33 -21.77
N ALA A 137 3.85 9.85 -20.52
CA ALA A 137 4.88 9.09 -19.81
C ALA A 137 4.25 8.00 -18.97
N PRO A 138 4.99 6.90 -18.64
CA PRO A 138 4.47 5.84 -17.82
C PRO A 138 4.25 6.31 -16.36
N LEU A 139 3.20 5.77 -15.75
CA LEU A 139 3.02 5.83 -14.30
C LEU A 139 4.03 4.90 -13.63
N ARG A 140 4.44 5.23 -12.41
CA ARG A 140 5.48 4.49 -11.68
C ARG A 140 5.04 4.15 -10.26
N GLY A 141 5.78 3.21 -9.65
CA GLY A 141 5.54 2.76 -8.27
C GLY A 141 4.27 1.96 -8.14
N SER A 142 3.22 2.54 -7.59
CA SER A 142 1.92 1.90 -7.42
C SER A 142 0.79 2.86 -7.71
N LEU A 143 -0.37 2.30 -8.02
CA LEU A 143 -1.63 3.06 -8.06
C LEU A 143 -2.26 3.08 -6.66
N ALA A 144 -2.97 4.14 -6.33
CA ALA A 144 -3.85 4.21 -5.16
C ALA A 144 -5.26 4.56 -5.61
N VAL A 145 -6.27 3.95 -4.99
CA VAL A 145 -7.67 4.24 -5.26
C VAL A 145 -8.39 4.55 -3.96
N ASP A 146 -9.10 5.66 -3.93
CA ASP A 146 -9.93 6.07 -2.80
C ASP A 146 -11.01 7.08 -3.22
N GLY A 147 -12.18 7.01 -2.58
CA GLY A 147 -13.30 7.89 -2.91
C GLY A 147 -13.68 7.81 -4.40
N ALA A 148 -13.60 8.93 -5.11
CA ALA A 148 -13.90 9.02 -6.53
C ALA A 148 -12.66 8.93 -7.44
N GLY A 149 -11.44 8.79 -6.88
CA GLY A 149 -10.19 8.98 -7.61
C GLY A 149 -9.27 7.77 -7.66
N VAL A 150 -8.52 7.68 -8.78
CA VAL A 150 -7.29 6.88 -8.91
C VAL A 150 -6.12 7.85 -8.93
N PHE A 151 -5.16 7.66 -8.04
CA PHE A 151 -4.02 8.54 -7.84
C PHE A 151 -2.73 7.84 -8.25
N ALA A 152 -1.88 8.55 -8.97
CA ALA A 152 -0.61 8.01 -9.46
C ALA A 152 0.43 9.10 -9.72
N GLY A 153 1.70 8.74 -9.58
CA GLY A 153 2.83 9.52 -10.05
C GLY A 153 3.40 8.97 -11.35
N ALA A 154 4.06 9.81 -12.14
CA ALA A 154 4.67 9.45 -13.41
C ALA A 154 6.17 9.72 -13.45
N ALA A 155 6.88 9.00 -14.31
CA ALA A 155 8.30 9.22 -14.61
C ALA A 155 8.60 10.63 -15.12
N SER A 156 7.61 11.30 -15.70
CA SER A 156 7.73 12.69 -16.16
C SER A 156 7.69 13.74 -15.07
N GLY A 157 7.49 13.37 -13.80
CA GLY A 157 7.26 14.31 -12.71
C GLY A 157 5.82 14.81 -12.60
N ASN A 158 4.89 14.21 -13.32
CA ASN A 158 3.46 14.50 -13.15
C ASN A 158 2.86 13.67 -12.02
N SER A 159 2.06 14.29 -11.16
CA SER A 159 1.11 13.61 -10.28
C SER A 159 -0.30 13.79 -10.82
N TYR A 160 -1.10 12.75 -10.75
CA TYR A 160 -2.43 12.69 -11.32
C TYR A 160 -3.49 12.25 -10.32
N ALA A 161 -4.70 12.76 -10.49
CA ALA A 161 -5.92 12.08 -10.09
C ALA A 161 -6.82 11.88 -11.31
N PHE A 162 -7.34 10.68 -11.44
CA PHE A 162 -8.31 10.30 -12.47
C PHE A 162 -9.63 9.92 -11.82
N ASP A 163 -10.73 10.30 -12.43
CA ASP A 163 -12.05 9.82 -12.07
C ASP A 163 -12.11 8.29 -12.26
N LYS A 164 -12.43 7.56 -11.22
CA LYS A 164 -12.36 6.08 -11.23
C LYS A 164 -13.40 5.43 -12.14
N LEU A 165 -14.51 6.12 -12.46
CA LEU A 165 -15.58 5.57 -13.29
C LEU A 165 -15.33 5.79 -14.78
N THR A 166 -14.74 6.93 -15.14
CA THR A 166 -14.60 7.37 -16.53
C THR A 166 -13.15 7.47 -17.02
N GLY A 167 -12.19 7.46 -16.10
CA GLY A 167 -10.78 7.71 -16.36
C GLY A 167 -10.47 9.17 -16.74
N ARG A 168 -11.42 10.10 -16.64
CA ARG A 168 -11.18 11.52 -16.89
C ARG A 168 -10.19 12.07 -15.87
N THR A 169 -9.22 12.87 -16.32
CA THR A 169 -8.31 13.56 -15.39
C THR A 169 -9.09 14.56 -14.56
N LEU A 170 -9.03 14.42 -13.25
CA LEU A 170 -9.59 15.35 -12.28
C LEU A 170 -8.65 16.51 -12.03
N TRP A 171 -7.36 16.19 -11.81
CA TRP A 171 -6.28 17.17 -11.71
C TRP A 171 -4.94 16.55 -12.11
N VAL A 172 -4.01 17.41 -12.49
CA VAL A 172 -2.62 17.06 -12.81
C VAL A 172 -1.71 18.18 -12.34
N ASN A 173 -0.59 17.84 -11.71
CA ASN A 173 0.45 18.78 -11.33
C ASN A 173 1.80 18.29 -11.83
N GLN A 174 2.65 19.23 -12.26
CA GLN A 174 4.01 18.97 -12.72
C GLN A 174 5.02 19.37 -11.66
N TYR A 175 5.93 18.46 -11.37
CA TYR A 175 7.08 18.67 -10.47
C TYR A 175 8.38 18.40 -11.24
N ALA A 176 9.50 18.87 -10.69
CA ALA A 176 10.81 18.66 -11.31
C ALA A 176 11.33 17.22 -11.15
N ASP A 177 10.89 16.54 -10.10
CA ASP A 177 11.37 15.20 -9.77
C ASP A 177 10.38 14.13 -10.24
N GLU A 178 10.91 12.98 -10.63
CA GLU A 178 10.12 11.77 -10.94
C GLU A 178 9.42 11.22 -9.69
N PHE A 179 8.29 10.60 -9.93
CA PHE A 179 7.61 9.77 -8.93
C PHE A 179 7.92 8.29 -9.21
N ASP A 180 8.34 7.58 -8.17
CA ASP A 180 8.62 6.14 -8.21
C ASP A 180 8.12 5.43 -6.94
N GLY A 181 7.37 6.15 -6.12
CA GLY A 181 6.82 5.67 -4.86
C GLY A 181 5.35 5.28 -4.95
N GLN A 182 4.87 4.66 -3.88
CA GLN A 182 3.46 4.37 -3.69
C GLN A 182 2.76 5.60 -3.12
N PRO A 183 1.76 6.18 -3.82
CA PRO A 183 0.93 7.22 -3.24
C PRO A 183 0.08 6.66 -2.09
N THR A 184 -0.17 7.48 -1.10
CA THR A 184 -1.03 7.13 0.04
C THR A 184 -2.12 8.16 0.19
N VAL A 185 -3.37 7.71 0.27
CA VAL A 185 -4.53 8.58 0.47
C VAL A 185 -5.00 8.47 1.92
N ALA A 186 -5.06 9.59 2.62
CA ALA A 186 -5.55 9.66 4.00
C ALA A 186 -5.96 11.08 4.39
N GLY A 187 -7.02 11.22 5.17
CA GLY A 187 -7.42 12.51 5.75
C GLY A 187 -7.71 13.61 4.73
N GLY A 188 -8.25 13.27 3.55
CA GLY A 188 -8.51 14.20 2.46
C GLY A 188 -7.24 14.68 1.73
N ARG A 189 -6.12 13.96 1.87
CA ARG A 189 -4.83 14.25 1.24
C ARG A 189 -4.31 13.06 0.47
N VAL A 190 -3.51 13.37 -0.55
CA VAL A 190 -2.68 12.38 -1.25
C VAL A 190 -1.23 12.69 -0.99
N TYR A 191 -0.51 11.72 -0.48
CA TYR A 191 0.91 11.83 -0.19
C TYR A 191 1.71 11.16 -1.28
N PHE A 192 2.71 11.87 -1.81
CA PHE A 192 3.63 11.36 -2.83
C PHE A 192 5.08 11.51 -2.37
N GLY A 193 5.87 10.44 -2.49
CA GLY A 193 7.31 10.49 -2.43
C GLY A 193 7.92 10.70 -3.81
N THR A 194 9.04 11.46 -3.91
CA THR A 194 9.77 11.65 -5.17
C THR A 194 11.16 11.02 -5.12
N VAL A 195 11.71 10.72 -6.29
CA VAL A 195 13.11 10.26 -6.44
C VAL A 195 14.09 11.33 -5.94
N GLY A 196 13.76 12.61 -6.11
CA GLY A 196 14.55 13.72 -5.59
C GLY A 196 14.45 13.91 -4.06
N GLY A 197 13.65 13.14 -3.35
CA GLY A 197 13.55 13.16 -1.87
C GLY A 197 12.55 14.16 -1.31
N TRP A 198 11.56 14.57 -2.08
CA TRP A 198 10.42 15.31 -1.56
C TRP A 198 9.31 14.37 -1.11
N LEU A 199 8.74 14.64 0.04
CA LEU A 199 7.41 14.21 0.43
C LEU A 199 6.46 15.37 0.17
N LEU A 200 5.44 15.13 -0.67
CA LEU A 200 4.42 16.11 -1.02
C LEU A 200 3.09 15.67 -0.40
N ALA A 201 2.37 16.58 0.24
CA ALA A 201 0.98 16.38 0.65
C ALA A 201 0.09 17.29 -0.19
N LEU A 202 -0.75 16.69 -1.01
CA LEU A 202 -1.66 17.38 -1.92
C LEU A 202 -3.10 17.25 -1.42
N ASP A 203 -3.92 18.25 -1.64
CA ASP A 203 -5.36 18.14 -1.44
C ASP A 203 -5.93 17.09 -2.41
N GLN A 204 -6.66 16.11 -1.88
CA GLN A 204 -7.19 14.99 -2.65
C GLN A 204 -8.17 15.43 -3.74
N SER A 205 -8.93 16.50 -3.52
CA SER A 205 -10.01 16.95 -4.40
C SER A 205 -9.52 17.76 -5.60
N ASN A 206 -8.47 18.56 -5.43
CA ASN A 206 -8.02 19.52 -6.43
C ASN A 206 -6.52 19.48 -6.75
N GLY A 207 -5.74 18.67 -6.01
CA GLY A 207 -4.32 18.50 -6.22
C GLY A 207 -3.44 19.64 -5.69
N ASN A 208 -4.00 20.66 -5.03
CA ASN A 208 -3.22 21.76 -4.51
C ASN A 208 -2.20 21.31 -3.46
N LEU A 209 -0.97 21.83 -3.56
CA LEU A 209 0.08 21.53 -2.59
C LEU A 209 -0.27 22.16 -1.24
N MET A 210 -0.48 21.33 -0.22
CA MET A 210 -0.74 21.76 1.14
C MET A 210 0.55 22.00 1.91
N TRP A 211 1.49 21.08 1.81
CA TRP A 211 2.84 21.18 2.37
C TRP A 211 3.79 20.19 1.71
N ARG A 212 5.07 20.41 1.91
CA ARG A 212 6.13 19.50 1.47
C ARG A 212 7.24 19.39 2.50
N TYR A 213 7.94 18.26 2.48
CA TYR A 213 9.10 17.99 3.34
C TYR A 213 10.26 17.46 2.51
N ARG A 214 11.51 17.84 2.84
CA ARG A 214 12.70 17.44 2.09
C ARG A 214 13.56 16.48 2.88
N THR A 215 13.94 15.35 2.27
CA THR A 215 15.00 14.43 2.70
C THR A 215 16.23 14.57 1.81
N ARG A 216 17.29 13.81 2.10
CA ARG A 216 18.52 13.80 1.29
C ARG A 216 18.56 12.64 0.29
N GLY A 217 17.57 11.76 0.28
CA GLY A 217 17.47 10.60 -0.60
C GLY A 217 16.03 10.38 -1.05
N ALA A 218 15.85 9.52 -2.05
CA ALA A 218 14.56 9.19 -2.61
C ALA A 218 13.56 8.65 -1.56
N ILE A 219 12.28 8.95 -1.75
CA ILE A 219 11.17 8.40 -0.97
C ILE A 219 10.35 7.53 -1.92
N ARG A 220 10.57 6.19 -1.88
CA ARG A 220 9.94 5.22 -2.78
C ARG A 220 8.87 4.39 -2.10
N GLY A 221 9.07 4.08 -0.83
CA GLY A 221 8.17 3.22 -0.08
C GLY A 221 6.82 3.84 0.24
N PRO A 222 5.88 3.03 0.71
CA PRO A 222 4.58 3.50 1.16
C PRO A 222 4.73 4.49 2.33
N ILE A 223 3.85 5.49 2.32
CA ILE A 223 3.77 6.50 3.38
C ILE A 223 2.68 6.05 4.36
N ALA A 224 2.99 5.99 5.65
CA ALA A 224 2.04 5.59 6.67
C ALA A 224 1.49 6.82 7.42
N VAL A 225 0.17 6.93 7.52
CA VAL A 225 -0.50 8.04 8.23
C VAL A 225 -1.24 7.48 9.44
N ALA A 226 -0.93 7.96 10.61
CA ALA A 226 -1.60 7.57 11.85
C ALA A 226 -1.41 8.62 12.96
N ASN A 227 -2.47 8.87 13.73
CA ASN A 227 -2.43 9.71 14.94
C ASN A 227 -1.75 11.08 14.69
N ASP A 228 -2.26 11.85 13.74
CA ASP A 228 -1.80 13.19 13.34
C ASP A 228 -0.34 13.24 12.86
N SER A 229 0.20 12.09 12.47
CA SER A 229 1.59 11.97 11.99
C SER A 229 1.69 11.18 10.71
N VAL A 230 2.64 11.59 9.88
CA VAL A 230 3.03 10.92 8.64
C VAL A 230 4.40 10.31 8.85
N PHE A 231 4.54 9.01 8.58
CA PHE A 231 5.78 8.25 8.70
C PHE A 231 6.21 7.76 7.33
N PHE A 232 7.50 7.86 7.04
CA PHE A 232 8.05 7.43 5.76
C PHE A 232 9.53 7.08 5.87
N GLY A 233 9.98 6.23 4.97
CA GLY A 233 11.38 5.89 4.78
C GLY A 233 12.03 6.72 3.68
N SER A 234 13.35 6.87 3.73
CA SER A 234 14.12 7.51 2.69
C SER A 234 15.39 6.72 2.37
N ALA A 235 15.85 6.83 1.13
CA ALA A 235 17.10 6.25 0.68
C ALA A 235 18.34 6.90 1.35
N ASP A 236 18.15 7.99 2.10
CA ASP A 236 19.23 8.58 2.92
C ASP A 236 19.48 7.81 4.24
N GLY A 237 18.79 6.70 4.45
CA GLY A 237 18.97 5.84 5.63
C GLY A 237 18.26 6.33 6.87
N PHE A 238 17.15 7.05 6.73
CA PHE A 238 16.35 7.48 7.86
C PHE A 238 14.89 7.09 7.73
N VAL A 239 14.28 6.75 8.86
CA VAL A 239 12.84 6.79 9.08
C VAL A 239 12.47 8.17 9.60
N TYR A 240 11.47 8.78 9.02
CA TYR A 240 10.99 10.13 9.39
C TYR A 240 9.58 10.10 9.93
N ALA A 241 9.29 11.05 10.82
CA ALA A 241 7.95 11.42 11.23
C ALA A 241 7.74 12.91 11.11
N CYS A 242 6.62 13.31 10.49
CA CYS A 242 6.18 14.69 10.35
C CYS A 242 4.75 14.84 10.86
N ARG A 243 4.34 16.06 11.24
CA ARG A 243 2.96 16.38 11.54
C ARG A 243 2.10 16.27 10.28
N GLU A 244 0.98 15.58 10.37
CA GLU A 244 0.08 15.34 9.22
C GLU A 244 -0.43 16.65 8.60
N LEU A 245 -0.86 17.62 9.40
CA LEU A 245 -1.47 18.85 8.92
C LEU A 245 -0.48 19.86 8.34
N SER A 246 0.79 19.82 8.73
CA SER A 246 1.74 20.91 8.42
C SER A 246 3.08 20.46 7.85
N GLY A 247 3.35 19.17 7.79
CA GLY A 247 4.66 18.65 7.37
C GLY A 247 5.80 18.97 8.34
N LYS A 248 5.53 19.59 9.50
CA LYS A 248 6.58 19.90 10.47
C LYS A 248 7.24 18.64 10.98
N HIS A 249 8.58 18.65 11.00
CA HIS A 249 9.40 17.55 11.53
C HIS A 249 9.03 17.24 12.99
N VAL A 250 8.89 15.95 13.31
CA VAL A 250 8.69 15.46 14.68
C VAL A 250 9.94 14.74 15.17
N TRP A 251 10.37 13.72 14.44
CA TRP A 251 11.60 12.98 14.71
C TRP A 251 12.11 12.28 13.45
N LYS A 252 13.36 11.86 13.51
CA LYS A 252 13.94 10.93 12.55
C LYS A 252 14.82 9.89 13.27
N HIS A 253 14.85 8.69 12.74
CA HIS A 253 15.70 7.59 13.25
C HIS A 253 16.62 7.10 12.15
N ARG A 254 17.91 6.95 12.46
CA ARG A 254 18.92 6.49 11.50
C ARG A 254 18.94 4.96 11.46
N THR A 255 18.96 4.40 10.25
CA THR A 255 19.22 2.99 9.94
C THR A 255 20.59 2.86 9.26
N GLY A 256 21.04 1.63 8.95
CA GLY A 256 22.32 1.38 8.30
C GLY A 256 22.32 1.58 6.79
N ALA A 257 21.13 1.56 6.14
CA ALA A 257 20.96 1.74 4.69
C ALA A 257 19.57 2.32 4.38
N ALA A 258 19.21 2.41 3.09
CA ALA A 258 17.91 2.90 2.62
C ALA A 258 16.75 2.20 3.33
N VAL A 259 15.72 2.97 3.67
CA VAL A 259 14.47 2.48 4.25
C VAL A 259 13.42 2.40 3.14
N GLU A 260 13.01 1.19 2.80
CA GLU A 260 12.14 0.91 1.66
C GLU A 260 10.65 0.86 2.03
N ALA A 261 10.32 0.57 3.28
CA ALA A 261 8.92 0.57 3.72
C ALA A 261 8.77 0.93 5.19
N VAL A 262 7.63 1.54 5.50
CA VAL A 262 7.19 1.79 6.88
C VAL A 262 5.73 1.38 7.05
N VAL A 263 5.41 0.87 8.24
CA VAL A 263 4.04 0.53 8.64
C VAL A 263 3.77 1.14 10.01
N ALA A 264 2.75 1.99 10.11
CA ALA A 264 2.32 2.52 11.41
C ALA A 264 1.37 1.54 12.09
N LEU A 265 1.69 1.16 13.32
CA LEU A 265 0.93 0.23 14.15
C LEU A 265 0.57 0.89 15.48
N ASN A 266 -0.39 0.33 16.22
CA ASN A 266 -0.77 0.84 17.54
C ASN A 266 0.42 0.92 18.51
N GLY A 267 1.33 -0.07 18.46
CA GLY A 267 2.52 -0.15 19.32
C GLY A 267 3.71 0.70 18.87
N GLY A 268 3.79 1.09 17.58
CA GLY A 268 4.98 1.76 17.04
C GLY A 268 4.98 1.91 15.52
N VAL A 269 6.16 2.17 14.97
CA VAL A 269 6.42 2.22 13.53
C VAL A 269 7.38 1.09 13.17
N LEU A 270 6.93 0.18 12.32
CA LEU A 270 7.75 -0.88 11.76
C LEU A 270 8.42 -0.37 10.48
N ALA A 271 9.71 -0.62 10.31
CA ALA A 271 10.45 -0.20 9.13
C ALA A 271 11.29 -1.35 8.57
N SER A 272 11.31 -1.46 7.24
CA SER A 272 12.15 -2.38 6.46
C SER A 272 13.31 -1.62 5.87
N SER A 273 14.55 -2.08 6.09
CA SER A 273 15.75 -1.44 5.59
C SER A 273 16.62 -2.39 4.76
N LEU A 274 17.36 -1.83 3.81
CA LEU A 274 18.29 -2.59 2.96
C LEU A 274 19.60 -2.98 3.70
N ASP A 275 19.73 -2.63 4.99
CA ASP A 275 20.78 -3.15 5.89
C ASP A 275 20.44 -4.51 6.50
N ASN A 276 19.44 -5.18 6.01
CA ASN A 276 18.91 -6.46 6.45
C ASN A 276 18.19 -6.42 7.82
N TYR A 277 17.99 -5.24 8.40
CA TYR A 277 17.28 -5.12 9.67
C TYR A 277 15.81 -4.72 9.47
N ALA A 278 14.95 -5.37 10.25
CA ALA A 278 13.63 -4.87 10.60
C ALA A 278 13.77 -4.03 11.88
N TYR A 279 13.20 -2.82 11.88
CA TYR A 279 13.22 -1.90 13.01
C TYR A 279 11.81 -1.67 13.53
N PHE A 280 11.64 -1.65 14.83
CA PHE A 280 10.39 -1.22 15.45
C PHE A 280 10.69 -0.03 16.36
N LEU A 281 10.07 1.09 16.04
CA LEU A 281 10.36 2.39 16.63
C LEU A 281 9.16 2.93 17.39
N SER A 282 9.39 3.63 18.48
CA SER A 282 8.35 4.37 19.19
C SER A 282 7.72 5.44 18.30
N ARG A 283 6.41 5.39 18.12
CA ARG A 283 5.67 6.33 17.28
C ARG A 283 5.85 7.80 17.71
N LYS A 284 5.93 8.06 19.02
CA LYS A 284 6.03 9.42 19.56
C LYS A 284 7.43 10.04 19.44
N LYS A 285 8.49 9.24 19.61
CA LYS A 285 9.86 9.75 19.75
C LYS A 285 10.85 9.16 18.73
N GLY A 286 10.46 8.17 17.94
CA GLY A 286 11.37 7.44 17.04
C GLY A 286 12.46 6.63 17.78
N ALA A 287 12.34 6.47 19.10
CA ALA A 287 13.25 5.64 19.86
C ALA A 287 13.10 4.17 19.44
N MET A 288 14.21 3.47 19.29
CA MET A 288 14.22 2.06 18.93
C MET A 288 13.63 1.23 20.07
N LEU A 289 12.58 0.46 19.79
CA LEU A 289 11.99 -0.50 20.72
C LEU A 289 12.69 -1.87 20.57
N TRP A 290 12.88 -2.29 19.32
CA TRP A 290 13.70 -3.44 18.97
C TRP A 290 14.18 -3.33 17.51
N ARG A 291 15.18 -4.09 17.16
CA ARG A 291 15.60 -4.38 15.79
C ARG A 291 15.96 -5.85 15.67
N GLN A 292 15.75 -6.43 14.50
CA GLN A 292 16.05 -7.84 14.20
C GLN A 292 16.77 -7.93 12.86
N LEU A 293 17.92 -8.60 12.87
CA LEU A 293 18.64 -8.96 11.65
C LEU A 293 17.90 -10.10 10.94
N LEU A 294 17.68 -9.94 9.65
CA LEU A 294 17.15 -10.96 8.74
C LEU A 294 18.23 -11.44 7.78
N PRO A 295 18.09 -12.62 7.16
CA PRO A 295 19.15 -13.22 6.35
C PRO A 295 19.42 -12.49 5.02
N GLY A 296 18.57 -11.54 4.61
CA GLY A 296 18.71 -10.79 3.38
C GLY A 296 18.12 -9.39 3.47
N ARG A 297 18.31 -8.59 2.41
CA ARG A 297 17.74 -7.25 2.25
C ARG A 297 16.22 -7.32 2.24
N ILE A 298 15.57 -6.30 2.81
CA ILE A 298 14.12 -6.24 2.92
C ILE A 298 13.60 -5.10 2.04
N PRO A 299 13.34 -5.34 0.74
CA PRO A 299 12.93 -4.30 -0.20
C PRO A 299 11.44 -3.97 -0.11
N ALA A 300 10.64 -4.90 0.43
CA ALA A 300 9.20 -4.83 0.40
C ALA A 300 8.58 -4.45 1.74
N ARG A 301 7.37 -3.92 1.67
CA ARG A 301 6.53 -3.69 2.84
C ARG A 301 6.15 -5.04 3.49
N PRO A 302 6.33 -5.22 4.82
CA PRO A 302 5.86 -6.41 5.49
C PRO A 302 4.33 -6.43 5.61
N VAL A 303 3.76 -7.61 5.64
CA VAL A 303 2.38 -7.83 6.10
C VAL A 303 2.38 -7.88 7.62
N THR A 304 1.37 -7.30 8.23
CA THR A 304 1.19 -7.28 9.68
C THR A 304 -0.17 -7.85 10.09
N ALA A 305 -0.17 -8.61 11.18
CA ALA A 305 -1.35 -9.06 11.90
C ALA A 305 -1.25 -8.60 13.37
N SER A 306 -2.22 -8.96 14.21
CA SER A 306 -2.24 -8.53 15.61
C SER A 306 -1.02 -9.00 16.42
N ASP A 307 -0.43 -10.12 16.06
CA ASP A 307 0.62 -10.82 16.80
C ASP A 307 2.01 -10.73 16.16
N GLY A 308 2.09 -10.46 14.85
CA GLY A 308 3.35 -10.53 14.12
C GLY A 308 3.41 -9.70 12.84
N ALA A 309 4.61 -9.69 12.27
CA ALA A 309 4.87 -9.12 10.95
C ALA A 309 5.66 -10.12 10.12
N LEU A 310 5.22 -10.37 8.88
CA LEU A 310 5.87 -11.24 7.92
C LEU A 310 6.71 -10.42 6.96
N PHE A 311 7.97 -10.81 6.83
CA PHE A 311 8.96 -10.21 5.94
C PHE A 311 9.39 -11.21 4.85
N MET A 312 9.70 -10.70 3.67
CA MET A 312 10.27 -11.45 2.55
C MET A 312 11.68 -10.92 2.25
N PRO A 313 12.72 -11.45 2.91
CA PRO A 313 14.10 -11.07 2.59
C PRO A 313 14.48 -11.59 1.20
N LEU A 314 15.23 -10.80 0.42
CA LEU A 314 15.75 -11.23 -0.88
C LEU A 314 16.85 -12.28 -0.74
N SER A 315 17.01 -13.08 -1.79
CA SER A 315 18.06 -14.11 -1.90
C SER A 315 17.99 -15.14 -0.77
N THR A 316 16.76 -15.48 -0.37
CA THR A 316 16.46 -16.49 0.65
C THR A 316 15.37 -17.44 0.14
N ASP A 317 15.30 -18.60 0.72
CA ASP A 317 14.26 -19.62 0.46
C ASP A 317 13.06 -19.49 1.41
N SER A 318 13.00 -18.43 2.21
CA SER A 318 12.02 -18.32 3.28
C SER A 318 11.50 -16.90 3.51
N ALA A 319 10.22 -16.83 3.90
CA ALA A 319 9.63 -15.65 4.52
C ALA A 319 9.61 -15.83 6.06
N ILE A 320 9.87 -14.76 6.80
CA ILE A 320 10.09 -14.80 8.24
C ILE A 320 9.04 -13.96 8.95
N VAL A 321 8.40 -14.55 9.94
CA VAL A 321 7.46 -13.86 10.83
C VAL A 321 8.19 -13.45 12.11
N LEU A 322 8.12 -12.16 12.43
CA LEU A 322 8.64 -11.61 13.68
C LEU A 322 7.51 -11.17 14.61
N SER A 323 7.70 -11.39 15.90
CA SER A 323 6.83 -10.86 16.96
C SER A 323 6.87 -9.34 17.00
N LEU A 324 5.73 -8.67 16.92
CA LEU A 324 5.65 -7.22 17.10
C LEU A 324 6.05 -6.77 18.51
N LYS A 325 5.95 -7.65 19.50
CA LYS A 325 6.30 -7.34 20.91
C LYS A 325 7.79 -7.15 21.13
N ASN A 326 8.63 -8.01 20.53
CA ASN A 326 10.06 -8.05 20.86
C ASN A 326 10.99 -8.36 19.67
N GLY A 327 10.46 -8.47 18.45
CA GLY A 327 11.23 -8.73 17.23
C GLY A 327 11.74 -10.17 17.08
N LYS A 328 11.45 -11.08 18.02
CA LYS A 328 11.90 -12.48 17.91
C LYS A 328 11.16 -13.22 16.80
N PRO A 329 11.84 -14.14 16.08
CA PRO A 329 11.18 -15.02 15.11
C PRO A 329 10.07 -15.84 15.77
N LEU A 330 8.90 -15.89 15.14
CA LEU A 330 7.74 -16.68 15.52
C LEU A 330 7.51 -17.85 14.59
N ASN A 331 7.71 -17.63 13.28
CA ASN A 331 7.40 -18.58 12.25
C ASN A 331 8.30 -18.37 11.03
N THR A 332 8.50 -19.41 10.23
CA THR A 332 9.23 -19.35 8.95
C THR A 332 8.45 -20.12 7.91
N LEU A 333 8.19 -19.49 6.77
CA LEU A 333 7.50 -20.09 5.64
C LEU A 333 8.54 -20.45 4.59
N GLN A 334 8.59 -21.73 4.18
CA GLN A 334 9.46 -22.17 3.10
C GLN A 334 8.85 -21.78 1.76
N LEU A 335 9.64 -21.11 0.92
CA LEU A 335 9.24 -20.62 -0.41
C LEU A 335 9.74 -21.54 -1.53
N GLY A 336 10.62 -22.48 -1.20
CA GLY A 336 11.24 -23.42 -2.13
C GLY A 336 12.55 -22.92 -2.69
N GLU A 337 12.54 -22.36 -3.89
CA GLU A 337 13.73 -21.77 -4.51
C GLU A 337 14.04 -20.38 -3.96
N GLU A 338 15.24 -19.89 -4.24
CA GLU A 338 15.71 -18.57 -3.82
C GLU A 338 14.70 -17.46 -4.23
N ASN A 339 14.27 -16.67 -3.25
CA ASN A 339 13.34 -15.57 -3.50
C ASN A 339 14.08 -14.33 -4.00
N ASN A 340 13.84 -13.98 -5.25
CA ASN A 340 14.36 -12.76 -5.88
C ASN A 340 13.24 -11.70 -6.15
N SER A 341 12.01 -11.94 -5.69
CA SER A 341 10.91 -11.00 -5.88
C SER A 341 10.95 -9.90 -4.83
N SER A 342 10.79 -8.66 -5.26
CA SER A 342 10.58 -7.48 -4.39
C SER A 342 9.10 -7.14 -4.21
N ALA A 343 8.18 -7.94 -4.73
CA ALA A 343 6.75 -7.77 -4.49
C ALA A 343 6.43 -7.90 -3.00
N ALA A 344 5.64 -6.99 -2.47
CA ALA A 344 5.22 -7.09 -1.08
C ALA A 344 4.22 -8.25 -0.90
N PRO A 345 4.29 -8.98 0.22
CA PRO A 345 3.22 -9.90 0.60
C PRO A 345 1.91 -9.15 0.78
N ILE A 346 0.79 -9.83 0.54
CA ILE A 346 -0.55 -9.29 0.77
C ILE A 346 -1.35 -10.22 1.68
N VAL A 347 -2.40 -9.68 2.30
CA VAL A 347 -3.36 -10.47 3.09
C VAL A 347 -4.70 -10.49 2.37
N THR A 348 -5.28 -11.66 2.25
CA THR A 348 -6.71 -11.87 1.98
C THR A 348 -7.46 -12.06 3.31
N SER A 349 -8.68 -12.57 3.31
CA SER A 349 -9.49 -12.71 4.53
C SER A 349 -8.80 -13.52 5.65
N ASP A 350 -8.13 -14.62 5.30
CA ASP A 350 -7.54 -15.58 6.26
C ASP A 350 -6.18 -16.14 5.80
N ARG A 351 -5.56 -15.54 4.78
CA ARG A 351 -4.32 -16.01 4.16
C ARG A 351 -3.33 -14.90 3.93
N VAL A 352 -2.07 -15.27 3.96
CA VAL A 352 -0.98 -14.47 3.39
C VAL A 352 -0.70 -14.99 1.98
N VAL A 353 -0.62 -14.09 1.03
CA VAL A 353 -0.23 -14.39 -0.35
C VAL A 353 1.13 -13.77 -0.63
N LEU A 354 2.04 -14.58 -1.12
CA LEU A 354 3.43 -14.24 -1.43
C LEU A 354 3.67 -14.43 -2.92
N THR A 355 4.38 -13.50 -3.54
CA THR A 355 4.88 -13.65 -4.91
C THR A 355 6.36 -13.92 -4.87
N THR A 356 6.79 -15.02 -5.45
CA THR A 356 8.21 -15.38 -5.64
C THR A 356 8.60 -15.23 -7.11
N ALA A 357 9.83 -15.56 -7.47
CA ALA A 357 10.27 -15.52 -8.87
C ALA A 357 9.47 -16.45 -9.80
N HIS A 358 8.95 -17.58 -9.27
CA HIS A 358 8.33 -18.64 -10.06
C HIS A 358 6.89 -18.99 -9.66
N ALA A 359 6.35 -18.33 -8.63
CA ALA A 359 5.01 -18.68 -8.14
C ALA A 359 4.34 -17.55 -7.36
N VAL A 360 3.02 -17.65 -7.30
CA VAL A 360 2.18 -16.98 -6.29
C VAL A 360 1.69 -18.05 -5.33
N MET A 361 1.97 -17.89 -4.04
CA MET A 361 1.75 -18.89 -3.01
C MET A 361 0.86 -18.34 -1.91
N ALA A 362 -0.14 -19.09 -1.48
CA ALA A 362 -0.99 -18.70 -0.36
C ALA A 362 -0.82 -19.63 0.85
N PHE A 363 -0.62 -19.03 1.99
CA PHE A 363 -0.45 -19.73 3.27
C PHE A 363 -1.57 -19.33 4.23
N ALA A 364 -2.08 -20.31 4.97
CA ALA A 364 -3.06 -20.10 6.03
C ALA A 364 -2.76 -20.97 7.24
N ALA A 365 -3.35 -20.65 8.38
CA ALA A 365 -3.22 -21.45 9.59
C ALA A 365 -3.65 -22.90 9.35
N SER A 366 -2.92 -23.85 9.93
CA SER A 366 -3.34 -25.25 9.98
C SER A 366 -4.65 -25.34 10.75
N ARG A 367 -5.64 -26.02 10.18
CA ARG A 367 -6.91 -26.31 10.86
C ARG A 367 -6.69 -27.42 11.87
#